data_7a8a01b9acf6ad7e7627ff61f447fbe0
#
_entry.id   7a8a01b9acf6ad7e7627ff61f447fbe0
#
_cell.length_a   1.000
_cell.length_b   1.000
_cell.length_c   1.000
_cell.angle_alpha   90.00
_cell.angle_beta   90.00
_cell.angle_gamma   90.00
#
_symmetry.space_group_name_H-M   'P 1'
#
loop_
_entity.id
_entity.type
_entity.pdbx_description
1 polymer ?
#
loop_
_entity_poly.entity_id
_entity_poly.type
_entity_poly.pdbx_seq_one_letter_code
_entity_poly.pdbx_strand_id
1 'polypeptide(L)'
;MITINTFNIVLHLLSAVIWVGGMFFAHTFLRPVVASQLEPPQRLTLWVGVFQKFFPFVWLCVIFLPLTGYMMTFSIWGGFGNAPTYIHIMNGLGIVMILIYMHVFFAPFKRLKNAVAIQDWPAGGKSLNQIRKLVGINMSIGLIVVLIASSGRYFG
;
A
#
# COMPACT_ATOMS: atom_id res chain seq x y z
N MET A 1 31.00 7.78 5.85
CA MET A 1 30.08 7.60 7.00
C MET A 1 28.65 7.70 6.49
N ILE A 2 27.83 6.67 6.69
CA ILE A 2 26.42 6.71 6.29
C ILE A 2 25.70 7.72 7.18
N THR A 3 25.11 8.74 6.59
CA THR A 3 24.32 9.73 7.33
C THR A 3 22.96 9.15 7.71
N ILE A 4 22.32 9.70 8.76
CA ILE A 4 20.96 9.28 9.16
C ILE A 4 19.97 9.45 8.00
N ASN A 5 20.15 10.46 7.16
CA ASN A 5 19.31 10.66 5.98
C ASN A 5 19.50 9.58 4.91
N THR A 6 20.72 9.05 4.75
CA THR A 6 20.97 7.91 3.86
C THR A 6 20.20 6.66 4.33
N PHE A 7 20.20 6.39 5.64
CA PHE A 7 19.42 5.30 6.20
C PHE A 7 17.91 5.51 6.00
N ASN A 8 17.43 6.72 6.29
CA ASN A 8 16.02 7.06 6.14
C ASN A 8 15.53 6.90 4.68
N ILE A 9 16.30 7.37 3.69
CA ILE A 9 15.89 7.24 2.28
C ILE A 9 15.87 5.79 1.82
N VAL A 10 16.83 4.98 2.25
CA VAL A 10 16.85 3.54 1.92
C VAL A 10 15.62 2.85 2.49
N LEU A 11 15.31 3.06 3.77
CA LEU A 11 14.14 2.45 4.41
C LEU A 11 12.82 2.95 3.81
N HIS A 12 12.74 4.24 3.47
CA HIS A 12 11.60 4.84 2.79
C HIS A 12 11.33 4.20 1.43
N LEU A 13 12.37 4.11 0.59
CA LEU A 13 12.28 3.52 -0.74
C LEU A 13 11.95 2.02 -0.69
N LEU A 14 12.57 1.26 0.20
CA LEU A 14 12.24 -0.16 0.38
C LEU A 14 10.77 -0.35 0.78
N SER A 15 10.28 0.46 1.70
CA SER A 15 8.87 0.42 2.11
C SER A 15 7.93 0.75 0.94
N ALA A 16 8.25 1.75 0.14
CA ALA A 16 7.48 2.09 -1.05
C ALA A 16 7.48 0.97 -2.10
N VAL A 17 8.63 0.37 -2.37
CA VAL A 17 8.77 -0.74 -3.33
C VAL A 17 7.98 -1.97 -2.87
N ILE A 18 8.07 -2.35 -1.60
CA ILE A 18 7.33 -3.50 -1.05
C ILE A 18 5.83 -3.26 -1.14
N TRP A 19 5.36 -2.11 -0.70
CA TRP A 19 3.92 -1.85 -0.65
C TRP A 19 3.32 -1.64 -2.05
N VAL A 20 3.86 -0.69 -2.82
CA VAL A 20 3.32 -0.37 -4.16
C VAL A 20 3.59 -1.50 -5.14
N GLY A 21 4.79 -2.08 -5.13
CA GLY A 21 5.14 -3.22 -5.99
C GLY A 21 4.35 -4.48 -5.66
N GLY A 22 4.10 -4.75 -4.37
CA GLY A 22 3.25 -5.86 -3.94
C GLY A 22 1.81 -5.71 -4.41
N MET A 23 1.22 -4.51 -4.28
CA MET A 23 -0.10 -4.21 -4.82
C MET A 23 -0.14 -4.36 -6.35
N PHE A 24 0.87 -3.85 -7.04
CA PHE A 24 0.97 -3.93 -8.49
C PHE A 24 1.02 -5.39 -8.96
N PHE A 25 1.87 -6.21 -8.37
CA PHE A 25 1.95 -7.64 -8.69
C PHE A 25 0.62 -8.36 -8.41
N ALA A 26 0.08 -8.18 -7.21
CA ALA A 26 -1.14 -8.86 -6.81
C ALA A 26 -2.35 -8.48 -7.68
N HIS A 27 -2.49 -7.18 -7.97
CA HIS A 27 -3.64 -6.67 -8.73
C HIS A 27 -3.54 -6.96 -10.23
N THR A 28 -2.36 -6.79 -10.82
CA THR A 28 -2.15 -6.83 -12.28
C THR A 28 -1.90 -8.25 -12.78
N PHE A 29 -1.13 -9.06 -12.03
CA PHE A 29 -0.70 -10.38 -12.50
C PHE A 29 -1.36 -11.53 -11.73
N LEU A 30 -1.27 -11.54 -10.42
CA LEU A 30 -1.77 -12.67 -9.63
C LEU A 30 -3.30 -12.81 -9.73
N ARG A 31 -4.02 -11.70 -9.63
CA ARG A 31 -5.48 -11.71 -9.63
C ARG A 31 -6.10 -12.35 -10.88
N PRO A 32 -5.76 -11.98 -12.13
CA PRO A 32 -6.39 -12.60 -13.30
C PRO A 32 -6.05 -14.08 -13.42
N VAL A 33 -4.84 -14.50 -13.07
CA VAL A 33 -4.44 -15.92 -13.08
C VAL A 33 -5.25 -16.73 -12.07
N VAL A 34 -5.34 -16.24 -10.83
CA VAL A 34 -6.15 -16.90 -9.78
C VAL A 34 -7.63 -16.98 -10.17
N ALA A 35 -8.16 -15.92 -10.78
CA ALA A 35 -9.56 -15.89 -11.21
C ALA A 35 -9.87 -16.89 -12.34
N SER A 36 -8.88 -17.18 -13.21
CA SER A 36 -9.05 -18.12 -14.33
C SER A 36 -8.83 -19.58 -13.95
N GLN A 37 -8.08 -19.84 -12.88
CA GLN A 37 -7.64 -21.21 -12.54
C GLN A 37 -8.34 -21.81 -11.32
N LEU A 38 -8.91 -20.98 -10.44
CA LEU A 38 -9.48 -21.45 -9.17
C LEU A 38 -10.98 -21.17 -9.08
N GLU A 39 -11.72 -22.16 -8.58
CA GLU A 39 -13.11 -22.00 -8.21
C GLU A 39 -13.27 -21.06 -6.99
N PRO A 40 -14.45 -20.44 -6.79
CA PRO A 40 -14.65 -19.46 -5.72
C PRO A 40 -14.17 -19.87 -4.33
N PRO A 41 -14.41 -21.09 -3.80
CA PRO A 41 -13.93 -21.48 -2.48
C PRO A 41 -12.40 -21.46 -2.37
N GLN A 42 -11.72 -22.04 -3.35
CA GLN A 42 -10.25 -22.10 -3.39
C GLN A 42 -9.64 -20.70 -3.57
N ARG A 43 -10.23 -19.91 -4.45
CA ARG A 43 -9.80 -18.54 -4.74
C ARG A 43 -9.89 -17.63 -3.51
N LEU A 44 -11.00 -17.67 -2.78
CA LEU A 44 -11.20 -16.87 -1.58
C LEU A 44 -10.25 -17.28 -0.46
N THR A 45 -10.06 -18.59 -0.26
CA THR A 45 -9.11 -19.13 0.72
C THR A 45 -7.67 -18.72 0.40
N LEU A 46 -7.29 -18.78 -0.87
CA LEU A 46 -5.97 -18.32 -1.33
C LEU A 46 -5.75 -16.83 -1.00
N TRP A 47 -6.72 -15.98 -1.31
CA TRP A 47 -6.59 -14.55 -1.04
C TRP A 47 -6.52 -14.21 0.45
N VAL A 48 -7.26 -14.92 1.30
CA VAL A 48 -7.09 -14.78 2.76
C VAL A 48 -5.66 -15.10 3.16
N GLY A 49 -5.09 -16.20 2.66
CA GLY A 49 -3.71 -16.59 2.94
C GLY A 49 -2.67 -15.56 2.45
N VAL A 50 -2.86 -15.04 1.24
CA VAL A 50 -1.98 -13.99 0.68
C VAL A 50 -2.02 -12.73 1.54
N PHE A 51 -3.21 -12.24 1.89
CA PHE A 51 -3.35 -11.02 2.69
C PHE A 51 -2.82 -11.21 4.12
N GLN A 52 -3.04 -12.37 4.74
CA GLN A 52 -2.49 -12.67 6.07
C GLN A 52 -0.97 -12.61 6.10
N LYS A 53 -0.29 -12.97 5.02
CA LYS A 53 1.17 -12.91 4.91
C LYS A 53 1.67 -11.54 4.48
N PHE A 54 0.95 -10.83 3.62
CA PHE A 54 1.38 -9.56 3.05
C PHE A 54 1.09 -8.36 3.98
N PHE A 55 -0.06 -8.31 4.64
CA PHE A 55 -0.47 -7.16 5.45
C PHE A 55 0.45 -6.84 6.64
N PRO A 56 1.11 -7.79 7.31
CA PRO A 56 2.14 -7.44 8.30
C PRO A 56 3.28 -6.59 7.72
N PHE A 57 3.73 -6.89 6.50
CA PHE A 57 4.73 -6.06 5.80
C PHE A 57 4.17 -4.68 5.43
N VAL A 58 2.91 -4.62 5.02
CA VAL A 58 2.25 -3.33 4.74
C VAL A 58 2.14 -2.48 6.01
N TRP A 59 1.87 -3.07 7.17
CA TRP A 59 1.89 -2.35 8.46
C TRP A 59 3.25 -1.75 8.77
N LEU A 60 4.35 -2.48 8.51
CA LEU A 60 5.70 -1.91 8.62
C LEU A 60 5.90 -0.73 7.65
N CYS A 61 5.45 -0.87 6.40
CA CYS A 61 5.53 0.20 5.41
C CYS A 61 4.73 1.44 5.85
N VAL A 62 3.52 1.25 6.37
CA VAL A 62 2.63 2.32 6.87
C VAL A 62 3.26 3.09 8.04
N ILE A 63 4.09 2.44 8.84
CA ILE A 63 4.84 3.08 9.94
C ILE A 63 6.11 3.76 9.41
N PHE A 64 6.92 3.05 8.63
CA PHE A 64 8.21 3.55 8.20
C PHE A 64 8.13 4.68 7.17
N LEU A 65 7.16 4.66 6.26
CA LEU A 65 7.02 5.70 5.25
C LEU A 65 6.82 7.09 5.85
N PRO A 66 5.82 7.35 6.71
CA PRO A 66 5.67 8.65 7.33
C PRO A 66 6.83 8.98 8.28
N LEU A 67 7.30 8.02 9.07
CA LEU A 67 8.39 8.24 10.02
C LEU A 67 9.66 8.73 9.30
N THR A 68 10.12 8.00 8.31
CA THR A 68 11.33 8.37 7.55
C THR A 68 11.12 9.61 6.68
N GLY A 69 9.92 9.77 6.09
CA GLY A 69 9.56 10.93 5.31
C GLY A 69 9.59 12.23 6.14
N TYR A 70 9.01 12.19 7.33
CA TYR A 70 9.03 13.36 8.23
C TYR A 70 10.44 13.65 8.76
N MET A 71 11.18 12.62 9.18
CA MET A 71 12.57 12.81 9.60
C MET A 71 13.42 13.50 8.51
N MET A 72 13.29 13.08 7.26
CA MET A 72 13.98 13.71 6.13
C MET A 72 13.48 15.14 5.87
N THR A 73 12.17 15.37 5.92
CA THR A 73 11.59 16.71 5.70
C THR A 73 12.12 17.71 6.73
N PHE A 74 12.16 17.33 7.99
CA PHE A 74 12.69 18.21 9.05
C PHE A 74 14.19 18.38 8.98
N SER A 75 14.94 17.33 8.64
CA SER A 75 16.41 17.41 8.60
C SER A 75 16.94 18.13 7.35
N ILE A 76 16.24 18.07 6.22
CA ILE A 76 16.71 18.65 4.95
C ILE A 76 16.19 20.08 4.76
N TRP A 77 14.90 20.33 5.08
CA TRP A 77 14.24 21.62 4.85
C TRP A 77 13.88 22.37 6.14
N GLY A 78 14.16 21.81 7.31
CA GLY A 78 13.78 22.41 8.59
C GLY A 78 12.27 22.33 8.88
N GLY A 79 11.51 21.59 8.09
CA GLY A 79 10.07 21.37 8.24
C GLY A 79 9.29 21.62 6.96
N PHE A 80 7.99 21.40 7.04
CA PHE A 80 7.09 21.52 5.89
C PHE A 80 7.02 22.94 5.29
N GLY A 81 7.18 23.99 6.10
CA GLY A 81 7.11 25.38 5.62
C GLY A 81 8.12 25.72 4.52
N ASN A 82 9.26 25.04 4.48
CA ASN A 82 10.31 25.26 3.49
C ASN A 82 10.43 24.10 2.48
N ALA A 83 9.63 23.07 2.64
CA ALA A 83 9.68 21.92 1.76
C ALA A 83 9.06 22.25 0.38
N PRO A 84 9.62 21.71 -0.72
CA PRO A 84 9.06 21.94 -2.05
C PRO A 84 7.68 21.30 -2.22
N THR A 85 6.89 21.82 -3.17
CA THR A 85 5.48 21.44 -3.39
C THR A 85 5.29 19.92 -3.56
N TYR A 86 6.21 19.22 -4.24
CA TYR A 86 6.07 17.79 -4.45
C TYR A 86 6.10 16.99 -3.14
N ILE A 87 6.79 17.45 -2.10
CA ILE A 87 6.79 16.82 -0.76
C ILE A 87 5.40 16.92 -0.12
N HIS A 88 4.72 18.06 -0.25
CA HIS A 88 3.36 18.21 0.26
C HIS A 88 2.36 17.30 -0.45
N ILE A 89 2.48 17.18 -1.78
CA ILE A 89 1.62 16.29 -2.57
C ILE A 89 1.87 14.83 -2.17
N MET A 90 3.13 14.42 -2.05
CA MET A 90 3.48 13.06 -1.60
C MET A 90 2.93 12.76 -0.20
N ASN A 91 3.05 13.72 0.72
CA ASN A 91 2.52 13.58 2.07
C ASN A 91 0.99 13.41 2.06
N GLY A 92 0.27 14.28 1.35
CA GLY A 92 -1.19 14.22 1.23
C GLY A 92 -1.68 12.90 0.62
N LEU A 93 -1.11 12.49 -0.51
CA LEU A 93 -1.43 11.23 -1.17
C LEU A 93 -1.05 10.02 -0.30
N GLY A 94 0.09 10.06 0.38
CA GLY A 94 0.53 9.02 1.31
C GLY A 94 -0.45 8.82 2.47
N ILE A 95 -0.96 9.90 3.06
CA ILE A 95 -2.01 9.83 4.10
C ILE A 95 -3.27 9.16 3.55
N VAL A 96 -3.73 9.55 2.36
CA VAL A 96 -4.90 8.91 1.71
C VAL A 96 -4.66 7.41 1.51
N MET A 97 -3.47 7.01 1.05
CA MET A 97 -3.11 5.60 0.88
C MET A 97 -3.18 4.83 2.21
N ILE A 98 -2.69 5.41 3.29
CA ILE A 98 -2.73 4.82 4.63
C ILE A 98 -4.18 4.63 5.09
N LEU A 99 -5.03 5.64 4.91
CA LEU A 99 -6.44 5.58 5.30
C LEU A 99 -7.21 4.50 4.50
N ILE A 100 -6.95 4.39 3.19
CA ILE A 100 -7.52 3.33 2.36
C ILE A 100 -7.07 1.95 2.88
N TYR A 101 -5.79 1.78 3.18
CA TYR A 101 -5.27 0.52 3.71
C TYR A 101 -5.89 0.16 5.05
N MET A 102 -5.97 1.12 5.97
CA MET A 102 -6.62 0.89 7.28
C MET A 102 -8.07 0.44 7.10
N HIS A 103 -8.81 1.09 6.21
CA HIS A 103 -10.18 0.67 5.88
C HIS A 103 -10.23 -0.76 5.33
N VAL A 104 -9.35 -1.10 4.38
CA VAL A 104 -9.25 -2.46 3.82
C VAL A 104 -9.00 -3.49 4.90
N PHE A 105 -8.06 -3.23 5.79
CA PHE A 105 -7.65 -4.14 6.86
C PHE A 105 -8.76 -4.37 7.88
N PHE A 106 -9.36 -3.31 8.40
CA PHE A 106 -10.33 -3.40 9.50
C PHE A 106 -11.76 -3.74 9.04
N ALA A 107 -12.12 -3.51 7.80
CA ALA A 107 -13.47 -3.73 7.30
C ALA A 107 -13.55 -4.91 6.30
N PRO A 108 -13.32 -4.75 4.97
CA PRO A 108 -13.58 -5.84 4.05
C PRO A 108 -12.67 -7.06 4.24
N PHE A 109 -11.44 -6.90 4.70
CA PHE A 109 -10.57 -8.05 4.97
C PHE A 109 -11.05 -8.87 6.17
N LYS A 110 -11.49 -8.21 7.24
CA LYS A 110 -12.11 -8.89 8.38
C LYS A 110 -13.35 -9.67 7.97
N ARG A 111 -14.21 -9.06 7.15
CA ARG A 111 -15.41 -9.73 6.61
C ARG A 111 -15.04 -10.92 5.71
N LEU A 112 -14.02 -10.78 4.86
CA LEU A 112 -13.55 -11.86 4.01
C LEU A 112 -13.07 -13.06 4.83
N LYS A 113 -12.26 -12.83 5.87
CA LYS A 113 -11.79 -13.91 6.75
C LYS A 113 -12.95 -14.63 7.43
N ASN A 114 -13.91 -13.88 7.95
CA ASN A 114 -15.07 -14.46 8.61
C ASN A 114 -15.94 -15.28 7.63
N ALA A 115 -16.21 -14.74 6.44
CA ALA A 115 -16.97 -15.43 5.42
C ALA A 115 -16.32 -16.76 4.97
N VAL A 116 -15.00 -16.76 4.78
CA VAL A 116 -14.25 -17.99 4.45
C VAL A 116 -14.31 -19.00 5.60
N ALA A 117 -14.21 -18.55 6.84
CA ALA A 117 -14.26 -19.43 8.01
C ALA A 117 -15.59 -20.17 8.16
N ILE A 118 -16.71 -19.53 7.80
CA ILE A 118 -18.06 -20.13 7.83
C ILE A 118 -18.51 -20.65 6.46
N GLN A 119 -17.63 -20.64 5.45
CA GLN A 119 -17.90 -21.09 4.08
C GLN A 119 -19.04 -20.33 3.38
N ASP A 120 -19.25 -19.07 3.75
CA ASP A 120 -20.18 -18.17 3.04
C ASP A 120 -19.45 -17.55 1.84
N TRP A 121 -19.41 -18.30 0.74
CA TRP A 121 -18.69 -17.90 -0.48
C TRP A 121 -19.27 -16.66 -1.16
N PRO A 122 -20.59 -16.44 -1.24
CA PRO A 122 -21.16 -15.21 -1.77
C PRO A 122 -20.74 -13.96 -0.99
N ALA A 123 -20.79 -14.00 0.35
CA ALA A 123 -20.34 -12.88 1.20
C ALA A 123 -18.84 -12.65 1.09
N GLY A 124 -18.04 -13.73 1.02
CA GLY A 124 -16.62 -13.68 0.76
C GLY A 124 -16.28 -13.04 -0.57
N GLY A 125 -16.98 -13.42 -1.63
CA GLY A 125 -16.81 -12.84 -2.97
C GLY A 125 -17.11 -11.35 -3.02
N LYS A 126 -18.16 -10.89 -2.33
CA LYS A 126 -18.50 -9.47 -2.19
C LYS A 126 -17.41 -8.68 -1.48
N SER A 127 -16.88 -9.22 -0.38
CA SER A 127 -15.80 -8.61 0.39
C SER A 127 -14.51 -8.55 -0.41
N LEU A 128 -14.14 -9.62 -1.11
CA LEU A 128 -12.96 -9.65 -1.98
C LEU A 128 -13.08 -8.63 -3.13
N ASN A 129 -14.26 -8.47 -3.72
CA ASN A 129 -14.50 -7.49 -4.77
C ASN A 129 -14.30 -6.05 -4.27
N GLN A 130 -14.71 -5.76 -3.04
CA GLN A 130 -14.46 -4.45 -2.41
C GLN A 130 -12.97 -4.22 -2.18
N ILE A 131 -12.25 -5.21 -1.63
CA ILE A 131 -10.79 -5.14 -1.46
C ILE A 131 -10.11 -4.86 -2.79
N ARG A 132 -10.49 -5.59 -3.85
CA ARG A 132 -9.94 -5.43 -5.19
C ARG A 132 -10.07 -4.01 -5.73
N LYS A 133 -11.23 -3.37 -5.56
CA LYS A 133 -11.45 -2.00 -5.99
C LYS A 133 -10.59 -1.02 -5.21
N LEU A 134 -10.55 -1.15 -3.89
CA LEU A 134 -9.77 -0.27 -3.01
C LEU A 134 -8.27 -0.43 -3.23
N VAL A 135 -7.78 -1.66 -3.39
CA VAL A 135 -6.37 -1.92 -3.71
C VAL A 135 -6.00 -1.36 -5.09
N GLY A 136 -6.88 -1.48 -6.08
CA GLY A 136 -6.67 -0.86 -7.40
C GLY A 136 -6.53 0.66 -7.34
N ILE A 137 -7.39 1.32 -6.57
CA ILE A 137 -7.30 2.78 -6.33
C ILE A 137 -6.00 3.11 -5.60
N ASN A 138 -5.70 2.39 -4.53
CA ASN A 138 -4.50 2.64 -3.72
C ASN A 138 -3.21 2.42 -4.51
N MET A 139 -3.16 1.38 -5.34
CA MET A 139 -2.07 1.10 -6.27
C MET A 139 -1.87 2.26 -7.26
N SER A 140 -2.96 2.76 -7.85
CA SER A 140 -2.89 3.89 -8.81
C SER A 140 -2.34 5.15 -8.14
N ILE A 141 -2.80 5.46 -6.93
CA ILE A 141 -2.25 6.57 -6.13
C ILE A 141 -0.77 6.33 -5.86
N GLY A 142 -0.38 5.11 -5.44
CA GLY A 142 1.01 4.76 -5.17
C GLY A 142 1.93 4.93 -6.38
N LEU A 143 1.50 4.54 -7.57
CA LEU A 143 2.25 4.76 -8.80
C LEU A 143 2.41 6.26 -9.11
N ILE A 144 1.36 7.06 -8.90
CA ILE A 144 1.43 8.53 -9.05
C ILE A 144 2.42 9.11 -8.04
N VAL A 145 2.41 8.66 -6.79
CA VAL A 145 3.38 9.11 -5.77
C VAL A 145 4.81 8.78 -6.19
N VAL A 146 5.07 7.59 -6.75
CA VAL A 146 6.39 7.22 -7.27
C VAL A 146 6.82 8.14 -8.41
N LEU A 147 5.92 8.47 -9.33
CA LEU A 147 6.20 9.43 -10.42
C LEU A 147 6.54 10.82 -9.87
N ILE A 148 5.75 11.34 -8.93
CA ILE A 148 5.97 12.64 -8.31
C ILE A 148 7.30 12.65 -7.53
N ALA A 149 7.59 11.59 -6.77
CA ALA A 149 8.83 11.46 -6.00
C ALA A 149 10.07 11.46 -6.88
N SER A 150 10.02 10.75 -8.01
CA SER A 150 11.16 10.62 -8.92
C SER A 150 11.39 11.87 -9.78
N SER A 151 10.32 12.58 -10.12
CA SER A 151 10.38 13.73 -11.05
C SER A 151 10.30 15.10 -10.37
N GLY A 152 9.72 15.17 -9.15
CA GLY A 152 9.37 16.43 -8.49
C GLY A 152 10.54 17.41 -8.32
N ARG A 153 11.75 16.90 -8.06
CA ARG A 153 12.95 17.73 -7.94
C ARG A 153 13.37 18.45 -9.22
N TYR A 154 12.83 18.05 -10.38
CA TYR A 154 13.14 18.66 -11.69
C TYR A 154 12.13 19.73 -12.09
N PHE A 155 11.00 19.84 -11.40
CA PHE A 155 9.92 20.77 -11.75
C PHE A 155 9.74 21.90 -10.72
N GLY A 156 10.61 22.01 -9.74
CA GLY A 156 10.50 23.11 -8.75
C GLY A 156 11.31 23.01 -7.62
#